data_849c09b900d877ca551b9127cdfe786b
#
_entry.id   849c09b900d877ca551b9127cdfe786b
#
_cell.length_a   1.000
_cell.length_b   1.000
_cell.length_c   1.000
_cell.angle_alpha   90.00
_cell.angle_beta   90.00
_cell.angle_gamma   90.00
#
_symmetry.space_group_name_H-M   'P 1'
#
loop_
_entity.id
_entity.type
_entity.pdbx_description
1 polymer ?
#
loop_
_entity_poly.entity_id
_entity_poly.type
_entity_poly.pdbx_seq_one_letter_code
_entity_poly.pdbx_strand_id
1 'polypeptide(L)'
;IFFNMFALWMFGRTLEYELGSKRFLIYYLVCGVGAALIQILTAWLLGETPIQLVGASGAVMGLLLAFGVMHPNAVIMLLIPPLPMKAKWFVLIYGVIELFMGWTGFGGNVAHFAHVGGMLWGFLLLQWWKRKGSIRF
;
A
#
# COMPACT_ATOMS: atom_id res chain seq x y z
N ILE A 1 -14.21 -3.32 3.61
CA ILE A 1 -13.79 -3.99 4.86
C ILE A 1 -13.36 -5.42 4.59
N PHE A 2 -14.18 -6.19 3.88
CA PHE A 2 -13.87 -7.60 3.60
C PHE A 2 -12.55 -7.76 2.85
N PHE A 3 -12.34 -7.01 1.77
CA PHE A 3 -11.12 -7.09 0.98
C PHE A 3 -9.90 -6.63 1.76
N ASN A 4 -10.05 -5.59 2.59
CA ASN A 4 -8.97 -5.11 3.43
C ASN A 4 -8.54 -6.16 4.46
N MET A 5 -9.49 -6.81 5.11
CA MET A 5 -9.21 -7.85 6.09
C MET A 5 -8.59 -9.08 5.43
N PHE A 6 -9.08 -9.46 4.26
CA PHE A 6 -8.53 -10.59 3.51
C PHE A 6 -7.09 -10.33 3.08
N ALA A 7 -6.83 -9.14 2.53
CA ALA A 7 -5.48 -8.76 2.12
C ALA A 7 -4.54 -8.68 3.31
N LEU A 8 -4.98 -8.12 4.42
CA LEU A 8 -4.20 -8.05 5.64
C LEU A 8 -3.84 -9.45 6.14
N TRP A 9 -4.81 -10.37 6.13
CA TRP A 9 -4.56 -11.74 6.56
C TRP A 9 -3.57 -12.45 5.62
N MET A 10 -3.79 -12.34 4.32
CA MET A 10 -3.01 -13.09 3.34
C MET A 10 -1.58 -12.57 3.19
N PHE A 11 -1.43 -11.27 2.98
CA PHE A 11 -0.10 -10.66 2.80
C PHE A 11 0.56 -10.33 4.12
N GLY A 12 -0.23 -9.93 5.11
CA GLY A 12 0.28 -9.54 6.41
C GLY A 12 0.96 -10.67 7.15
N ARG A 13 0.42 -11.88 7.07
CA ARG A 13 1.04 -13.05 7.74
C ARG A 13 2.45 -13.31 7.24
N THR A 14 2.63 -13.28 5.92
CA THR A 14 3.95 -13.49 5.32
C THR A 14 4.92 -12.38 5.72
N LEU A 15 4.47 -11.15 5.64
CA LEU A 15 5.31 -10.00 5.98
C LEU A 15 5.64 -9.96 7.48
N GLU A 16 4.69 -10.28 8.33
CA GLU A 16 4.94 -10.34 9.77
C GLU A 16 5.99 -11.41 10.09
N TYR A 17 5.90 -12.56 9.46
CA TYR A 17 6.87 -13.63 9.64
C TYR A 17 8.28 -13.18 9.23
N GLU A 18 8.41 -12.48 8.12
CA GLU A 18 9.70 -12.09 7.57
C GLU A 18 10.29 -10.85 8.24
N LEU A 19 9.46 -9.85 8.55
CA LEU A 19 9.92 -8.61 9.18
C LEU A 19 10.03 -8.74 10.70
N GLY A 20 9.28 -9.67 11.29
CA GLY A 20 9.07 -9.73 12.72
C GLY A 20 7.89 -8.85 13.12
N SER A 21 7.22 -9.20 14.22
CA SER A 21 5.99 -8.52 14.64
C SER A 21 6.18 -7.04 14.90
N LYS A 22 7.33 -6.65 15.47
CA LYS A 22 7.61 -5.24 15.79
C LYS A 22 7.73 -4.40 14.53
N ARG A 23 8.56 -4.85 13.56
CA ARG A 23 8.73 -4.13 12.29
C ARG A 23 7.46 -4.13 11.46
N PHE A 24 6.73 -5.23 11.48
CA PHE A 24 5.44 -5.30 10.77
C PHE A 24 4.47 -4.26 11.31
N LEU A 25 4.34 -4.15 12.63
CA LEU A 25 3.46 -3.17 13.24
C LEU A 25 3.89 -1.74 12.91
N ILE A 26 5.19 -1.45 12.99
CA ILE A 26 5.72 -0.14 12.63
C ILE A 26 5.42 0.16 11.15
N TYR A 27 5.65 -0.80 10.27
CA TYR A 27 5.38 -0.63 8.85
C TYR A 27 3.90 -0.34 8.58
N TYR A 28 3.02 -1.13 9.19
CA TYR A 28 1.58 -0.95 9.02
C TYR A 28 1.13 0.44 9.51
N LEU A 29 1.61 0.86 10.67
CA LEU A 29 1.24 2.15 11.23
C LEU A 29 1.81 3.32 10.41
N VAL A 30 3.06 3.21 9.95
CA VAL A 30 3.67 4.25 9.12
C VAL A 30 2.90 4.41 7.81
N CYS A 31 2.55 3.31 7.17
CA CYS A 31 1.78 3.35 5.92
C CYS A 31 0.39 3.95 6.16
N GLY A 32 -0.29 3.56 7.23
CA GLY A 32 -1.62 4.05 7.55
C GLY A 32 -1.62 5.53 7.90
N VAL A 33 -0.71 5.95 8.77
CA VAL A 33 -0.59 7.36 9.16
C VAL A 33 -0.12 8.20 7.98
N GLY A 34 0.87 7.71 7.21
CA GLY A 34 1.35 8.40 6.03
C GLY A 34 0.27 8.59 4.99
N ALA A 35 -0.55 7.56 4.77
CA ALA A 35 -1.69 7.66 3.86
C ALA A 35 -2.70 8.70 4.34
N ALA A 36 -2.99 8.72 5.64
CA ALA A 36 -3.91 9.71 6.21
C ALA A 36 -3.37 11.14 6.06
N LEU A 37 -2.07 11.34 6.27
CA LEU A 37 -1.45 12.65 6.07
C LEU A 37 -1.54 13.11 4.61
N ILE A 38 -1.28 12.22 3.67
CA ILE A 38 -1.41 12.52 2.24
C ILE A 38 -2.87 12.84 1.89
N GLN A 39 -3.81 12.10 2.48
CA GLN A 39 -5.23 12.37 2.27
C GLN A 39 -5.62 13.78 2.75
N ILE A 40 -5.19 14.16 3.95
CA ILE A 40 -5.48 15.48 4.51
C ILE A 40 -4.84 16.57 3.66
N LEU A 41 -3.57 16.40 3.28
CA LEU A 41 -2.85 17.37 2.46
C LEU A 41 -3.52 17.53 1.08
N THR A 42 -3.85 16.42 0.43
CA THR A 42 -4.49 16.44 -0.88
C THR A 42 -5.85 17.11 -0.82
N ALA A 43 -6.65 16.79 0.20
CA ALA A 43 -7.95 17.41 0.38
C ALA A 43 -7.81 18.92 0.59
N TRP A 44 -6.84 19.35 1.38
CA TRP A 44 -6.57 20.76 1.62
C TRP A 44 -6.16 21.49 0.34
N LEU A 45 -5.26 20.89 -0.45
CA LEU A 45 -4.80 21.49 -1.70
C LEU A 45 -5.92 21.58 -2.75
N LEU A 46 -6.83 20.60 -2.78
CA LEU A 46 -7.94 20.58 -3.71
C LEU A 46 -9.16 21.33 -3.21
N GLY A 47 -9.10 21.90 -2.00
CA GLY A 47 -10.22 22.62 -1.42
C GLY A 47 -11.37 21.72 -0.99
N GLU A 48 -11.11 20.44 -0.79
CA GLU A 48 -12.12 19.47 -0.37
C GLU A 48 -12.01 19.21 1.14
N THR A 49 -13.15 18.84 1.74
CA THR A 49 -13.16 18.43 3.14
C THR A 49 -13.00 16.92 3.21
N PRO A 50 -12.02 16.40 3.95
CA PRO A 50 -11.88 14.95 4.09
C PRO A 50 -13.04 14.41 4.92
N ILE A 51 -13.97 13.72 4.25
CA ILE A 51 -15.17 13.21 4.90
C ILE A 51 -14.88 11.89 5.62
N GLN A 52 -13.94 11.12 5.10
CA GLN A 52 -13.63 9.80 5.62
C GLN A 52 -12.14 9.51 5.48
N LEU A 53 -11.52 9.13 6.59
CA LEU A 53 -10.12 8.72 6.59
C LEU A 53 -10.02 7.26 6.11
N VAL A 54 -9.10 7.01 5.19
CA VAL A 54 -8.89 5.70 4.57
C VAL A 54 -7.55 5.12 5.00
N GLY A 55 -7.14 5.39 6.24
CA GLY A 55 -5.84 4.97 6.75
C GLY A 55 -5.62 3.46 6.68
N ALA A 56 -6.63 2.68 7.04
CA ALA A 56 -6.54 1.21 6.97
C ALA A 56 -6.34 0.73 5.54
N SER A 57 -7.04 1.33 4.58
CA SER A 57 -6.89 1.02 3.16
C SER A 57 -5.50 1.36 2.65
N GLY A 58 -4.98 2.53 3.05
CA GLY A 58 -3.63 2.94 2.70
C GLY A 58 -2.58 2.01 3.29
N ALA A 59 -2.79 1.54 4.52
CA ALA A 59 -1.90 0.57 5.13
C ALA A 59 -1.89 -0.76 4.36
N VAL A 60 -3.06 -1.22 3.90
CA VAL A 60 -3.17 -2.42 3.08
C VAL A 60 -2.44 -2.24 1.75
N MET A 61 -2.54 -1.06 1.13
CA MET A 61 -1.77 -0.77 -0.09
C MET A 61 -0.27 -0.82 0.19
N GLY A 62 0.17 -0.33 1.35
CA GLY A 62 1.55 -0.46 1.78
C GLY A 62 2.00 -1.91 1.93
N LEU A 63 1.12 -2.78 2.44
CA LEU A 63 1.42 -4.22 2.55
C LEU A 63 1.58 -4.87 1.16
N LEU A 64 0.73 -4.49 0.21
CA LEU A 64 0.86 -4.97 -1.17
C LEU A 64 2.18 -4.55 -1.78
N LEU A 65 2.57 -3.29 -1.56
CA LEU A 65 3.87 -2.80 -2.02
C LEU A 65 5.02 -3.61 -1.40
N ALA A 66 4.98 -3.82 -0.09
CA ALA A 66 6.02 -4.57 0.60
C ALA A 66 6.15 -5.98 0.03
N PHE A 67 5.04 -6.65 -0.21
CA PHE A 67 5.04 -7.98 -0.81
C PHE A 67 5.67 -7.95 -2.21
N GLY A 68 5.28 -6.97 -3.03
CA GLY A 68 5.82 -6.84 -4.39
C GLY A 68 7.31 -6.49 -4.42
N VAL A 69 7.79 -5.72 -3.46
CA VAL A 69 9.21 -5.36 -3.35
C VAL A 69 10.04 -6.51 -2.80
N MET A 70 9.55 -7.19 -1.78
CA MET A 70 10.28 -8.27 -1.12
C MET A 70 10.18 -9.60 -1.87
N HIS A 71 9.10 -9.83 -2.59
CA HIS A 71 8.85 -11.04 -3.36
C HIS A 71 8.43 -10.70 -4.79
N PRO A 72 9.30 -10.04 -5.58
CA PRO A 72 8.89 -9.53 -6.89
C PRO A 72 8.50 -10.62 -7.89
N ASN A 73 9.03 -11.82 -7.74
CA ASN A 73 8.76 -12.92 -8.66
C ASN A 73 7.71 -13.91 -8.13
N ALA A 74 7.12 -13.66 -6.96
CA ALA A 74 6.04 -14.47 -6.45
C ALA A 74 4.81 -14.33 -7.36
N VAL A 75 4.13 -15.44 -7.64
CA VAL A 75 2.96 -15.43 -8.52
C VAL A 75 1.72 -15.22 -7.68
N ILE A 76 0.96 -14.18 -8.03
CA ILE A 76 -0.34 -13.89 -7.45
C ILE A 76 -1.40 -14.31 -8.45
N MET A 77 -2.35 -15.14 -8.01
CA MET A 77 -3.48 -15.53 -8.84
C MET A 77 -4.61 -14.55 -8.65
N LEU A 78 -4.95 -13.81 -9.69
CA LEU A 78 -6.08 -12.90 -9.66
C LEU A 78 -7.39 -13.70 -9.72
N LEU A 79 -8.43 -13.17 -9.11
CA LEU A 79 -9.75 -13.80 -9.13
C LEU A 79 -10.54 -13.42 -10.38
N ILE A 80 -10.47 -12.17 -10.77
CA ILE A 80 -11.20 -11.63 -11.93
C ILE A 80 -10.31 -10.65 -12.67
N PRO A 81 -9.80 -11.01 -13.87
CA PRO A 81 -9.85 -12.33 -14.50
C PRO A 81 -8.93 -13.34 -13.78
N PRO A 82 -9.18 -14.65 -13.89
CA PRO A 82 -8.29 -15.65 -13.28
C PRO A 82 -6.99 -15.72 -14.07
N LEU A 83 -6.01 -14.92 -13.64
CA LEU A 83 -4.76 -14.72 -14.36
C LEU A 83 -3.61 -14.74 -13.38
N PRO A 84 -2.58 -15.59 -13.58
CA PRO A 84 -1.38 -15.54 -12.78
C PRO A 84 -0.54 -14.31 -13.15
N MET A 85 -0.03 -13.60 -12.14
CA MET A 85 0.76 -12.39 -12.33
C MET A 85 1.85 -12.31 -11.28
N LYS A 86 3.07 -11.91 -11.67
CA LYS A 86 4.14 -11.69 -10.71
C LYS A 86 3.81 -10.48 -9.83
N ALA A 87 4.16 -10.58 -8.54
CA ALA A 87 3.83 -9.56 -7.56
C ALA A 87 4.34 -8.18 -7.96
N LYS A 88 5.54 -8.07 -8.53
CA LYS A 88 6.10 -6.78 -8.96
C LYS A 88 5.23 -6.09 -10.00
N TRP A 89 4.69 -6.85 -10.94
CA TRP A 89 3.82 -6.30 -11.99
C TRP A 89 2.45 -5.94 -11.44
N PHE A 90 1.92 -6.77 -10.55
CA PHE A 90 0.64 -6.48 -9.90
C PHE A 90 0.69 -5.15 -9.14
N VAL A 91 1.74 -4.95 -8.33
CA VAL A 91 1.90 -3.74 -7.54
C VAL A 91 2.10 -2.51 -8.43
N LEU A 92 2.94 -2.65 -9.47
CA LEU A 92 3.21 -1.55 -10.39
C LEU A 92 1.94 -1.12 -11.14
N ILE A 93 1.21 -2.08 -11.70
CA ILE A 93 -0.02 -1.81 -12.44
C ILE A 93 -1.06 -1.19 -11.53
N TYR A 94 -1.22 -1.74 -10.33
CA TYR A 94 -2.18 -1.21 -9.37
C TYR A 94 -1.86 0.22 -8.98
N GLY A 95 -0.58 0.51 -8.72
CA GLY A 95 -0.13 1.87 -8.39
C GLY A 95 -0.38 2.86 -9.52
N VAL A 96 -0.11 2.45 -10.76
CA VAL A 96 -0.37 3.30 -11.94
C VAL A 96 -1.86 3.58 -12.09
N ILE A 97 -2.70 2.56 -11.91
CA ILE A 97 -4.16 2.73 -11.98
C ILE A 97 -4.64 3.71 -10.91
N GLU A 98 -4.13 3.60 -9.69
CA GLU A 98 -4.51 4.51 -8.60
C GLU A 98 -4.09 5.95 -8.89
N LEU A 99 -2.89 6.16 -9.44
CA LEU A 99 -2.45 7.49 -9.84
C LEU A 99 -3.34 8.06 -10.95
N PHE A 100 -3.66 7.26 -11.94
CA PHE A 100 -4.50 7.69 -13.05
C PHE A 100 -5.90 8.06 -12.58
N MET A 101 -6.49 7.23 -11.71
CA MET A 101 -7.80 7.52 -11.15
C MET A 101 -7.79 8.77 -10.26
N GLY A 102 -6.72 8.96 -9.49
CA GLY A 102 -6.54 10.17 -8.70
C GLY A 102 -6.43 11.42 -9.57
N TRP A 103 -5.70 11.31 -10.68
CA TRP A 103 -5.51 12.41 -11.61
C TRP A 103 -6.83 12.79 -12.31
N THR A 104 -7.57 11.80 -12.78
CA THR A 104 -8.83 12.06 -13.51
C THR A 104 -10.02 12.34 -12.59
N GLY A 105 -9.88 12.08 -11.29
CA GLY A 105 -10.96 12.22 -10.34
C GLY A 105 -11.98 11.10 -10.38
N PHE A 106 -11.74 10.06 -11.16
CA PHE A 106 -12.64 8.92 -11.24
C PHE A 106 -12.65 8.14 -9.94
N GLY A 107 -13.82 8.06 -9.30
CA GLY A 107 -13.97 7.37 -8.03
C GLY A 107 -13.46 8.13 -6.80
N GLY A 108 -13.05 9.42 -6.95
CA GLY A 108 -12.58 10.26 -5.86
C GLY A 108 -11.07 10.45 -5.83
N ASN A 109 -10.63 11.70 -5.99
CA ASN A 109 -9.20 12.03 -6.08
C ASN A 109 -8.45 11.70 -4.79
N VAL A 110 -9.03 12.10 -3.65
CA VAL A 110 -8.34 12.08 -2.36
C VAL A 110 -8.02 10.65 -1.92
N ALA A 111 -8.99 9.73 -2.08
CA ALA A 111 -8.81 8.34 -1.68
C ALA A 111 -7.70 7.65 -2.50
N HIS A 112 -7.68 7.89 -3.81
CA HIS A 112 -6.66 7.29 -4.67
C HIS A 112 -5.26 7.81 -4.36
N PHE A 113 -5.11 9.10 -4.09
CA PHE A 113 -3.82 9.66 -3.68
C PHE A 113 -3.40 9.15 -2.30
N ALA A 114 -4.35 8.92 -1.39
CA ALA A 114 -4.04 8.33 -0.10
C ALA A 114 -3.50 6.90 -0.24
N HIS A 115 -4.06 6.10 -1.17
CA HIS A 115 -3.56 4.76 -1.45
C HIS A 115 -2.11 4.81 -1.94
N VAL A 116 -1.82 5.69 -2.88
CA VAL A 116 -0.46 5.88 -3.38
C VAL A 116 0.46 6.40 -2.27
N GLY A 117 -0.07 7.27 -1.41
CA GLY A 117 0.67 7.77 -0.25
C GLY A 117 1.11 6.66 0.68
N GLY A 118 0.23 5.70 0.97
CA GLY A 118 0.58 4.53 1.77
C GLY A 118 1.68 3.71 1.14
N MET A 119 1.62 3.51 -0.17
CA MET A 119 2.66 2.80 -0.91
C MET A 119 3.99 3.55 -0.86
N LEU A 120 3.97 4.86 -1.04
CA LEU A 120 5.17 5.69 -1.01
C LEU A 120 5.86 5.62 0.35
N TRP A 121 5.13 5.84 1.43
CA TRP A 121 5.69 5.78 2.77
C TRP A 121 6.26 4.39 3.08
N GLY A 122 5.56 3.35 2.66
CA GLY A 122 6.03 1.98 2.83
C GLY A 122 7.33 1.72 2.08
N PHE A 123 7.42 2.18 0.84
CA PHE A 123 8.63 2.01 0.04
C PHE A 123 9.82 2.72 0.68
N LEU A 124 9.63 3.95 1.15
CA LEU A 124 10.68 4.72 1.80
C LEU A 124 11.18 4.03 3.07
N LEU A 125 10.27 3.51 3.87
CA LEU A 125 10.62 2.81 5.11
C LEU A 125 11.39 1.52 4.82
N LEU A 126 10.94 0.74 3.83
CA LEU A 126 11.63 -0.48 3.42
C LEU A 126 13.06 -0.19 2.93
N GLN A 127 13.22 0.85 2.13
CA GLN A 127 14.55 1.24 1.64
C GLN A 127 15.46 1.69 2.77
N TRP A 128 14.92 2.42 3.73
CA TRP A 128 15.67 2.86 4.90
C TRP A 128 16.15 1.66 5.73
N TRP A 129 15.26 0.72 6.00
CA TRP A 129 15.64 -0.50 6.73
C TRP A 129 16.66 -1.33 5.97
N LYS A 130 16.52 -1.42 4.64
CA LYS A 130 17.47 -2.16 3.81
C LYS A 130 18.86 -1.53 3.87
N ARG A 131 18.95 -0.21 3.80
CA ARG A 131 20.20 0.51 3.90
C ARG A 131 20.89 0.32 5.25
N LYS A 132 20.10 0.24 6.31
CA LYS A 132 20.62 0.00 7.66
C LYS A 132 21.00 -1.46 7.90
N GLY A 133 20.72 -2.35 6.97
CA GLY A 133 20.96 -3.77 7.14
C GLY A 133 19.96 -4.45 8.08
N SER A 134 18.86 -3.77 8.44
CA SER A 134 17.85 -4.32 9.35
C SER A 134 17.02 -5.40 8.69
N ILE A 135 16.84 -5.33 7.38
CA ILE A 135 16.11 -6.33 6.59
C ILE A 135 16.87 -6.63 5.31
N ARG A 136 16.56 -7.80 4.74
CA ARG A 136 17.16 -8.24 3.46
C ARG A 136 16.05 -8.65 2.50
N PHE A 137 16.23 -8.26 1.25
CA PHE A 137 15.37 -8.73 0.17
C PHE A 137 16.00 -8.45 -1.19
#